data_3262c62e9ad9684f5f759f2ef26c28c9
#
_entry.id   3262c62e9ad9684f5f759f2ef26c28c9
#
_cell.length_a   1.000
_cell.length_b   1.000
_cell.length_c   1.000
_cell.angle_alpha   90.00
_cell.angle_beta   90.00
_cell.angle_gamma   90.00
#
_symmetry.space_group_name_H-M   'P 1'
#
loop_
_entity.id
_entity.type
_entity.pdbx_description
1 polymer ?
#
loop_
_entity_poly.entity_id
_entity_poly.type
_entity_poly.pdbx_seq_one_letter_code
_entity_poly.pdbx_strand_id
1 'polypeptide(L)'
;MRNTMLYVEKQEQTTYTLDTCVIRKILENPNYLNCISTHVNFSDSEIILSKTVLWEIRNQIHSISPGLTLKQILAELQDKLNANVKIVAHSNDTILLANDLLSKHSQSLHEPDNQILAFSIIHNATLLSCDSKLIRCAKNEGHPCVNTHNLATTIWGTMA
;
A
#
# COMPACT_ATOMS: atom_id res chain seq x y z
N MET A 1 -34.89 -18.53 4.89
CA MET A 1 -33.93 -19.46 5.50
C MET A 1 -32.73 -19.74 4.59
N ARG A 2 -32.98 -20.28 3.45
CA ARG A 2 -31.91 -20.63 2.49
C ARG A 2 -31.08 -19.46 2.03
N ASN A 3 -31.71 -18.30 1.86
CA ASN A 3 -31.02 -17.10 1.42
C ASN A 3 -30.07 -16.53 2.47
N THR A 4 -30.34 -16.77 3.74
CA THR A 4 -29.48 -16.31 4.81
C THR A 4 -28.10 -16.97 4.75
N MET A 5 -28.03 -18.23 4.39
CA MET A 5 -26.77 -18.95 4.24
C MET A 5 -25.93 -18.41 3.08
N LEU A 6 -26.58 -18.05 1.97
CA LEU A 6 -25.89 -17.48 0.82
C LEU A 6 -25.25 -16.13 1.13
N TYR A 7 -25.88 -15.32 1.97
CA TYR A 7 -25.33 -14.01 2.35
C TYR A 7 -24.13 -14.14 3.31
N VAL A 8 -24.15 -15.13 4.20
CA VAL A 8 -23.07 -15.35 5.15
C VAL A 8 -21.79 -15.81 4.47
N GLU A 9 -21.90 -16.52 3.35
CA GLU A 9 -20.75 -17.07 2.64
C GLU A 9 -19.96 -16.03 1.86
N LYS A 10 -20.55 -14.87 1.60
CA LYS A 10 -19.89 -13.81 0.80
C LYS A 10 -19.22 -12.80 1.70
N GLN A 11 -18.01 -13.09 2.12
CA GLN A 11 -17.16 -12.08 2.76
C GLN A 11 -16.46 -11.27 1.68
N GLU A 12 -16.52 -9.95 1.82
CA GLU A 12 -15.78 -9.07 0.92
C GLU A 12 -14.28 -9.23 1.17
N GLN A 13 -13.55 -9.43 0.10
CA GLN A 13 -12.10 -9.50 0.13
C GLN A 13 -11.54 -8.10 0.42
N THR A 14 -10.63 -8.01 1.38
CA THR A 14 -9.96 -6.75 1.67
C THR A 14 -8.99 -6.41 0.53
N THR A 15 -9.04 -5.18 0.08
CA THR A 15 -8.09 -4.66 -0.92
C THR A 15 -7.08 -3.77 -0.22
N TYR A 16 -5.81 -4.03 -0.50
CA TYR A 16 -4.70 -3.23 0.02
C TYR A 16 -3.93 -2.57 -1.11
N THR A 17 -3.39 -1.40 -0.83
CA THR A 17 -2.36 -0.77 -1.65
C THR A 17 -1.21 -0.36 -0.75
N LEU A 18 0.00 -0.43 -1.29
CA LEU A 18 1.23 -0.23 -0.53
C LEU A 18 1.94 1.02 -1.01
N ASP A 19 2.34 1.85 -0.05
CA ASP A 19 3.23 2.97 -0.33
C ASP A 19 4.63 2.46 -0.68
N THR A 20 5.38 3.26 -1.40
CA THR A 20 6.74 2.94 -1.87
C THR A 20 7.65 2.51 -0.73
N CYS A 21 7.61 3.21 0.40
CA CYS A 21 8.45 2.88 1.56
C CYS A 21 8.15 1.49 2.12
N VAL A 22 6.90 1.07 2.11
CA VAL A 22 6.50 -0.26 2.58
C VAL A 22 7.03 -1.35 1.65
N ILE A 23 6.87 -1.16 0.35
CA ILE A 23 7.37 -2.12 -0.65
C ILE A 23 8.87 -2.29 -0.53
N ARG A 24 9.60 -1.18 -0.45
CA ARG A 24 11.06 -1.22 -0.34
C ARG A 24 11.50 -1.97 0.90
N LYS A 25 10.89 -1.74 2.03
CA LYS A 25 11.22 -2.43 3.28
C LYS A 25 10.88 -3.91 3.22
N ILE A 26 9.78 -4.28 2.59
CA ILE A 26 9.43 -5.69 2.37
C ILE A 26 10.51 -6.39 1.54
N LEU A 27 10.98 -5.75 0.48
CA LEU A 27 12.00 -6.32 -0.41
C LEU A 27 13.37 -6.40 0.26
N GLU A 28 13.72 -5.44 1.10
CA GLU A 28 15.03 -5.34 1.71
C GLU A 28 15.16 -6.10 3.04
N ASN A 29 14.05 -6.29 3.77
CA ASN A 29 14.09 -6.83 5.13
C ASN A 29 13.01 -7.89 5.35
N PRO A 30 13.40 -9.18 5.36
CA PRO A 30 12.43 -10.27 5.58
C PRO A 30 11.67 -10.15 6.91
N ASN A 31 12.30 -9.63 7.95
CA ASN A 31 11.67 -9.48 9.26
C ASN A 31 10.56 -8.44 9.27
N TYR A 32 10.66 -7.43 8.42
CA TYR A 32 9.64 -6.39 8.31
C TYR A 32 8.29 -6.98 7.88
N LEU A 33 8.31 -7.85 6.87
CA LEU A 33 7.10 -8.53 6.42
C LEU A 33 6.50 -9.41 7.52
N ASN A 34 7.32 -10.12 8.26
CA ASN A 34 6.84 -10.96 9.36
C ASN A 34 6.11 -10.14 10.42
N CYS A 35 6.61 -8.94 10.74
CA CYS A 35 5.95 -8.04 11.68
C CYS A 35 4.59 -7.57 11.19
N ILE A 36 4.50 -7.21 9.91
CA ILE A 36 3.24 -6.73 9.32
C ILE A 36 2.23 -7.87 9.21
N SER A 37 2.67 -9.07 8.85
CA SER A 37 1.80 -10.22 8.61
C SER A 37 1.04 -10.69 9.83
N THR A 38 1.43 -10.27 11.03
CA THR A 38 0.66 -10.52 12.25
C THR A 38 -0.63 -9.71 12.30
N HIS A 39 -0.71 -8.63 11.53
CA HIS A 39 -1.86 -7.72 11.53
C HIS A 39 -2.58 -7.64 10.18
N VAL A 40 -1.91 -8.01 9.10
CA VAL A 40 -2.43 -7.93 7.74
C VAL A 40 -2.26 -9.27 7.06
N ASN A 41 -3.36 -9.85 6.59
CA ASN A 41 -3.33 -11.11 5.86
C ASN A 41 -3.32 -10.84 4.36
N PHE A 42 -2.13 -10.82 3.76
CA PHE A 42 -1.98 -10.55 2.34
C PHE A 42 -2.46 -11.71 1.46
N SER A 43 -2.32 -12.96 1.92
CA SER A 43 -2.64 -14.13 1.10
C SER A 43 -4.13 -14.24 0.78
N ASP A 44 -5.01 -13.71 1.63
CA ASP A 44 -6.46 -13.70 1.43
C ASP A 44 -6.98 -12.37 0.90
N SER A 45 -6.08 -11.50 0.44
CA SER A 45 -6.42 -10.12 0.07
C SER A 45 -6.11 -9.86 -1.39
N GLU A 46 -6.75 -8.84 -1.93
CA GLU A 46 -6.39 -8.26 -3.22
C GLU A 46 -5.37 -7.14 -2.97
N ILE A 47 -4.28 -7.16 -3.72
CA ILE A 47 -3.27 -6.11 -3.63
C ILE A 47 -3.21 -5.40 -4.97
N ILE A 48 -3.39 -4.09 -4.95
CA ILE A 48 -3.31 -3.26 -6.14
C ILE A 48 -2.24 -2.19 -5.94
N LEU A 49 -1.49 -1.91 -6.99
CA LEU A 49 -0.48 -0.87 -6.98
C LEU A 49 -0.68 0.05 -8.18
N SER A 50 -0.47 1.34 -7.97
CA SER A 50 -0.45 2.29 -9.06
C SER A 50 0.86 2.19 -9.84
N LYS A 51 0.83 2.60 -11.10
CA LYS A 51 2.06 2.71 -11.91
C LYS A 51 3.06 3.68 -11.31
N THR A 52 2.58 4.73 -10.65
CA THR A 52 3.44 5.72 -9.98
C THR A 52 4.32 5.06 -8.92
N VAL A 53 3.74 4.21 -8.08
CA VAL A 53 4.48 3.49 -7.04
C VAL A 53 5.55 2.58 -7.66
N LEU A 54 5.22 1.88 -8.74
CA LEU A 54 6.19 1.03 -9.42
C LEU A 54 7.37 1.82 -10.00
N TRP A 55 7.09 2.98 -10.58
CA TRP A 55 8.14 3.86 -11.10
C TRP A 55 9.05 4.37 -10.01
N GLU A 56 8.50 4.75 -8.87
CA GLU A 56 9.29 5.17 -7.73
C GLU A 56 10.20 4.04 -7.22
N ILE A 57 9.65 2.85 -7.07
CA ILE A 57 10.41 1.67 -6.64
C ILE A 57 11.54 1.38 -7.61
N ARG A 58 11.24 1.39 -8.91
CA ARG A 58 12.28 1.17 -9.92
C ARG A 58 13.42 2.18 -9.79
N ASN A 59 13.08 3.45 -9.66
CA ASN A 59 14.09 4.50 -9.55
C ASN A 59 14.94 4.37 -8.29
N GLN A 60 14.33 3.99 -7.18
CA GLN A 60 15.04 3.78 -5.92
C GLN A 60 15.93 2.53 -5.96
N ILE A 61 15.43 1.44 -6.50
CA ILE A 61 16.17 0.18 -6.57
C ILE A 61 17.26 0.23 -7.65
N HIS A 62 17.05 0.99 -8.71
CA HIS A 62 18.02 1.12 -9.80
C HIS A 62 19.38 1.63 -9.31
N SER A 63 19.38 2.50 -8.30
CA SER A 63 20.63 2.97 -7.70
C SER A 63 21.36 1.88 -6.90
N ILE A 64 20.63 0.86 -6.43
CA ILE A 64 21.17 -0.23 -5.61
C ILE A 64 21.44 -1.47 -6.47
N SER A 65 20.53 -1.77 -7.39
CA SER A 65 20.59 -2.96 -8.27
C SER A 65 20.23 -2.56 -9.69
N PRO A 66 21.19 -2.02 -10.47
CA PRO A 66 20.90 -1.43 -11.78
C PRO A 66 20.31 -2.38 -12.83
N GLY A 67 20.49 -3.69 -12.67
CA GLY A 67 19.99 -4.68 -13.63
C GLY A 67 18.58 -5.18 -13.37
N LEU A 68 17.92 -4.70 -12.31
CA LEU A 68 16.63 -5.23 -11.91
C LEU A 68 15.49 -4.54 -12.69
N THR A 69 14.66 -5.34 -13.36
CA THR A 69 13.51 -4.84 -14.13
C THR A 69 12.28 -4.71 -13.23
N LEU A 70 11.30 -3.90 -13.66
CA LEU A 70 10.01 -3.81 -12.97
C LEU A 70 9.31 -5.15 -12.85
N LYS A 71 9.40 -5.97 -13.90
CA LYS A 71 8.81 -7.31 -13.90
C LYS A 71 9.43 -8.20 -12.82
N GLN A 72 10.75 -8.12 -12.65
CA GLN A 72 11.46 -8.87 -11.61
C GLN A 72 11.10 -8.38 -10.21
N ILE A 73 11.00 -7.08 -10.02
CA ILE A 73 10.58 -6.47 -8.75
C ILE A 73 9.18 -6.95 -8.38
N LEU A 74 8.25 -6.90 -9.34
CA LEU A 74 6.88 -7.33 -9.11
C LEU A 74 6.80 -8.82 -8.78
N ALA A 75 7.55 -9.66 -9.49
CA ALA A 75 7.59 -11.09 -9.23
C ALA A 75 8.11 -11.39 -7.82
N GLU A 76 9.16 -10.71 -7.40
CA GLU A 76 9.72 -10.87 -6.06
C GLU A 76 8.74 -10.42 -4.98
N LEU A 77 8.05 -9.31 -5.21
CA LEU A 77 7.04 -8.82 -4.27
C LEU A 77 5.88 -9.81 -4.13
N GLN A 78 5.37 -10.33 -5.24
CA GLN A 78 4.30 -11.32 -5.24
C GLN A 78 4.70 -12.60 -4.50
N ASP A 79 5.94 -13.04 -4.70
CA ASP A 79 6.47 -14.22 -4.03
C ASP A 79 6.52 -13.99 -2.51
N LYS A 80 7.07 -12.88 -2.07
CA LYS A 80 7.18 -12.54 -0.64
C LYS A 80 5.82 -12.37 0.04
N LEU A 81 4.88 -11.73 -0.64
CA LEU A 81 3.53 -11.52 -0.09
C LEU A 81 2.65 -12.77 -0.20
N ASN A 82 3.04 -13.74 -1.01
CA ASN A 82 2.24 -14.90 -1.35
C ASN A 82 0.84 -14.49 -1.84
N ALA A 83 0.80 -13.50 -2.73
CA ALA A 83 -0.43 -12.90 -3.23
C ALA A 83 -0.22 -12.34 -4.62
N ASN A 84 -1.29 -12.27 -5.40
CA ASN A 84 -1.28 -11.56 -6.67
C ASN A 84 -1.30 -10.06 -6.45
N VAL A 85 -0.49 -9.35 -7.21
CA VAL A 85 -0.44 -7.91 -7.19
C VAL A 85 -0.86 -7.40 -8.57
N LYS A 86 -1.95 -6.65 -8.61
CA LYS A 86 -2.44 -6.01 -9.83
C LYS A 86 -1.88 -4.62 -9.97
N ILE A 87 -1.46 -4.28 -11.18
CA ILE A 87 -1.01 -2.93 -11.50
C ILE A 87 -2.17 -2.21 -12.19
N VAL A 88 -2.54 -1.06 -11.67
CA VAL A 88 -3.68 -0.28 -12.15
C VAL A 88 -3.23 1.12 -12.52
N ALA A 89 -3.61 1.56 -13.70
CA ALA A 89 -3.33 2.93 -14.15
C ALA A 89 -4.23 3.92 -13.40
N HIS A 90 -3.77 5.16 -13.26
CA HIS A 90 -4.59 6.22 -12.68
C HIS A 90 -5.75 6.57 -13.62
N SER A 91 -6.95 6.58 -13.08
CA SER A 91 -8.13 7.10 -13.77
C SER A 91 -8.16 8.62 -13.72
N ASN A 92 -9.01 9.23 -14.54
CA ASN A 92 -9.24 10.68 -14.46
C ASN A 92 -9.72 11.10 -13.07
N ASP A 93 -10.57 10.31 -12.44
CA ASP A 93 -11.07 10.59 -11.10
C ASP A 93 -9.93 10.57 -10.07
N THR A 94 -9.00 9.65 -10.20
CA THR A 94 -7.81 9.62 -9.34
C THR A 94 -6.98 10.89 -9.50
N ILE A 95 -6.76 11.33 -10.73
CA ILE A 95 -5.97 12.53 -11.02
C ILE A 95 -6.64 13.78 -10.43
N LEU A 96 -7.95 13.92 -10.62
CA LEU A 96 -8.71 15.04 -10.08
C LEU A 96 -8.67 15.06 -8.55
N LEU A 97 -8.87 13.91 -7.93
CA LEU A 97 -8.81 13.81 -6.48
C LEU A 97 -7.39 14.09 -5.95
N ALA A 98 -6.36 13.62 -6.64
CA ALA A 98 -4.98 13.90 -6.26
C ALA A 98 -4.69 15.40 -6.24
N ASN A 99 -5.19 16.13 -7.23
CA ASN A 99 -5.03 17.59 -7.28
C ASN A 99 -5.79 18.29 -6.15
N ASP A 100 -7.00 17.83 -5.84
CA ASP A 100 -7.79 18.35 -4.72
C ASP A 100 -7.08 18.13 -3.39
N LEU A 101 -6.55 16.94 -3.17
CA LEU A 101 -5.83 16.60 -1.95
C LEU A 101 -4.57 17.44 -1.80
N LEU A 102 -3.86 17.68 -2.89
CA LEU A 102 -2.66 18.50 -2.88
C LEU A 102 -2.98 19.94 -2.47
N SER A 103 -4.08 20.51 -2.95
CA SER A 103 -4.55 21.84 -2.56
C SER A 103 -4.98 21.89 -1.11
N LYS A 104 -5.73 20.88 -0.67
CA LYS A 104 -6.29 20.81 0.69
C LYS A 104 -5.23 20.62 1.76
N HIS A 105 -4.20 19.85 1.46
CA HIS A 105 -3.12 19.49 2.39
C HIS A 105 -1.77 20.04 1.95
N SER A 106 -1.75 21.23 1.39
CA SER A 106 -0.58 21.81 0.71
C SER A 106 0.69 21.89 1.56
N GLN A 107 0.56 21.94 2.88
CA GLN A 107 1.71 22.01 3.80
C GLN A 107 2.23 20.64 4.22
N SER A 108 1.44 19.59 4.09
CA SER A 108 1.80 18.27 4.60
C SER A 108 1.84 17.20 3.53
N LEU A 109 1.20 17.41 2.40
CA LEU A 109 1.11 16.42 1.34
C LEU A 109 1.83 16.93 0.09
N HIS A 110 2.73 16.13 -0.45
CA HIS A 110 3.49 16.46 -1.64
C HIS A 110 3.30 15.39 -2.72
N GLU A 111 3.69 15.71 -3.95
CA GLU A 111 3.72 14.71 -5.01
C GLU A 111 4.90 13.76 -4.75
N PRO A 112 4.78 12.46 -4.96
CA PRO A 112 3.61 11.73 -5.51
C PRO A 112 2.65 11.20 -4.45
N ASP A 113 2.80 11.56 -3.18
CA ASP A 113 1.99 11.03 -2.07
C ASP A 113 0.49 11.35 -2.24
N ASN A 114 0.17 12.52 -2.79
CA ASN A 114 -1.20 12.88 -3.12
C ASN A 114 -1.84 11.89 -4.11
N GLN A 115 -1.05 11.41 -5.07
CA GLN A 115 -1.52 10.43 -6.04
C GLN A 115 -1.74 9.06 -5.40
N ILE A 116 -0.86 8.66 -4.49
CA ILE A 116 -0.97 7.40 -3.77
C ILE A 116 -2.22 7.40 -2.90
N LEU A 117 -2.47 8.49 -2.17
CA LEU A 117 -3.67 8.61 -1.34
C LEU A 117 -4.94 8.63 -2.19
N ALA A 118 -4.97 9.43 -3.26
CA ALA A 118 -6.11 9.48 -4.16
C ALA A 118 -6.41 8.11 -4.76
N PHE A 119 -5.40 7.39 -5.20
CA PHE A 119 -5.54 6.05 -5.75
C PHE A 119 -6.18 5.10 -4.72
N SER A 120 -5.72 5.12 -3.49
CA SER A 120 -6.28 4.28 -2.44
C SER A 120 -7.74 4.60 -2.14
N ILE A 121 -8.12 5.88 -2.16
CA ILE A 121 -9.50 6.32 -1.94
C ILE A 121 -10.40 5.87 -3.09
N ILE A 122 -10.01 6.13 -4.33
CA ILE A 122 -10.81 5.81 -5.51
C ILE A 122 -11.06 4.30 -5.62
N HIS A 123 -10.07 3.48 -5.28
CA HIS A 123 -10.18 2.03 -5.35
C HIS A 123 -10.68 1.39 -4.05
N ASN A 124 -11.02 2.21 -3.06
CA ASN A 124 -11.47 1.74 -1.75
C ASN A 124 -10.49 0.71 -1.16
N ALA A 125 -9.22 0.99 -1.30
CA ALA A 125 -8.15 0.12 -0.81
C ALA A 125 -7.59 0.66 0.50
N THR A 126 -7.35 -0.22 1.45
CA THR A 126 -6.64 0.15 2.68
C THR A 126 -5.19 0.46 2.34
N LEU A 127 -4.74 1.65 2.70
CA LEU A 127 -3.37 2.09 2.42
C LEU A 127 -2.43 1.63 3.54
N LEU A 128 -1.32 1.00 3.16
CA LEU A 128 -0.22 0.71 4.08
C LEU A 128 0.91 1.70 3.83
N SER A 129 1.33 2.41 4.85
CA SER A 129 2.41 3.39 4.75
C SER A 129 3.21 3.46 6.04
N CYS A 130 4.44 3.92 5.95
CA CYS A 130 5.28 4.27 7.10
C CYS A 130 5.60 5.77 7.13
N ASP A 131 4.97 6.54 6.26
CA ASP A 131 5.12 8.01 6.23
C ASP A 131 4.06 8.66 7.10
N SER A 132 4.49 9.29 8.19
CA SER A 132 3.58 9.90 9.17
C SER A 132 2.70 11.00 8.57
N LYS A 133 3.21 11.77 7.62
CA LYS A 133 2.44 12.83 6.98
C LYS A 133 1.33 12.29 6.09
N LEU A 134 1.65 11.28 5.30
CA LEU A 134 0.67 10.60 4.45
C LEU A 134 -0.42 9.92 5.29
N ILE A 135 -0.03 9.24 6.35
CA ILE A 135 -0.95 8.59 7.28
C ILE A 135 -1.91 9.60 7.91
N ARG A 136 -1.38 10.74 8.33
CA ARG A 136 -2.20 11.82 8.91
C ARG A 136 -3.21 12.36 7.91
N CYS A 137 -2.79 12.57 6.66
CA CYS A 137 -3.70 13.03 5.60
C CYS A 137 -4.79 11.99 5.34
N ALA A 138 -4.45 10.71 5.29
CA ALA A 138 -5.42 9.64 5.13
C ALA A 138 -6.46 9.64 6.25
N LYS A 139 -6.02 9.80 7.49
CA LYS A 139 -6.92 9.92 8.64
C LYS A 139 -7.85 11.12 8.53
N ASN A 140 -7.33 12.27 8.12
CA ASN A 140 -8.12 13.49 7.95
C ASN A 140 -9.18 13.32 6.88
N GLU A 141 -8.93 12.48 5.87
CA GLU A 141 -9.90 12.15 4.82
C GLU A 141 -10.84 11.01 5.21
N GLY A 142 -10.71 10.47 6.42
CA GLY A 142 -11.52 9.34 6.87
C GLY A 142 -11.24 8.05 6.13
N HIS A 143 -10.03 7.91 5.58
CA HIS A 143 -9.65 6.75 4.77
C HIS A 143 -8.85 5.73 5.59
N PRO A 144 -9.16 4.43 5.49
CA PRO A 144 -8.41 3.39 6.21
C PRO A 144 -6.94 3.38 5.81
N CYS A 145 -6.08 3.49 6.82
CA CYS A 145 -4.64 3.48 6.63
C CYS A 145 -3.97 2.75 7.79
N VAL A 146 -3.06 1.84 7.45
CA VAL A 146 -2.27 1.10 8.45
C VAL A 146 -0.87 1.71 8.52
N ASN A 147 -0.48 2.12 9.73
CA ASN A 147 0.86 2.62 9.98
C ASN A 147 1.80 1.44 10.23
N THR A 148 2.53 1.02 9.19
CA THR A 148 3.41 -0.14 9.28
C THR A 148 4.64 0.12 10.14
N HIS A 149 5.06 1.38 10.25
CA HIS A 149 6.18 1.75 11.11
C HIS A 149 5.86 1.47 12.58
N ASN A 150 4.67 1.85 13.04
CA ASN A 150 4.24 1.60 14.42
C ASN A 150 4.16 0.10 14.72
N LEU A 151 3.66 -0.71 13.78
CA LEU A 151 3.58 -2.15 13.96
C LEU A 151 4.98 -2.76 14.14
N ALA A 152 5.89 -2.43 13.24
CA ALA A 152 7.26 -2.93 13.30
C ALA A 152 7.98 -2.46 14.57
N THR A 153 7.86 -1.19 14.92
CA THR A 153 8.48 -0.62 16.10
C THR A 153 7.96 -1.26 17.39
N THR A 154 6.64 -1.48 17.46
CA THR A 154 6.03 -2.10 18.63
C THR A 154 6.55 -3.51 18.85
N ILE A 155 6.64 -4.32 17.79
CA ILE A 155 7.14 -5.69 17.87
C ILE A 155 8.62 -5.71 18.26
N TRP A 156 9.44 -4.89 17.63
CA TRP A 156 10.86 -4.78 17.95
C TRP A 156 11.07 -4.26 19.38
N GLY A 157 10.31 -3.27 19.81
CA GLY A 157 10.36 -2.75 21.17
C GLY A 157 10.01 -3.79 22.21
N THR A 158 9.06 -4.68 21.90
CA THR A 158 8.68 -5.77 22.79
C THR A 158 9.77 -6.84 22.89
N MET A 159 10.49 -7.07 21.80
CA MET A 159 11.57 -8.06 21.75
C MET A 159 12.87 -7.56 22.35
N ALA A 160 13.03 -6.26 22.41
CA ALA A 160 14.22 -5.64 22.98
C ALA A 160 14.17 -5.60 24.51
#